data_ca026d24df39ddf17e3f9d8faa15beaa
#
_entry.id   ca026d24df39ddf17e3f9d8faa15beaa
#
_cell.length_a   1.000
_cell.length_b   1.000
_cell.length_c   1.000
_cell.angle_alpha   90.00
_cell.angle_beta   90.00
_cell.angle_gamma   90.00
#
_symmetry.space_group_name_H-M   'P 1'
#
loop_
_entity.id
_entity.type
_entity.pdbx_description
1 polymer ?
#
loop_
_entity_poly.entity_id
_entity_poly.type
_entity_poly.pdbx_seq_one_letter_code
_entity_poly.pdbx_strand_id
1 'polypeptide(L)'
;FDFIDNKEIISGDIRSQDVPITFDNKLFFTVNKLDKVNVSIINTVNKKNSFRNLFKNDTSMFLFNEYELEKIDYNSLLIQNLIILNEIEKIPSGLLSTLLKFLDNGGSLLIVPPYDLVDLKEFNNLLNNLNINYIKKSITNNLKINNFILENDIYANVFTNDDLEKIEFPFSKKHYEISKKIPYYEIINLANKDPFLINYNLIK
;
A
#
# COMPACT_ATOMS: atom_id res chain seq x y z
N PHE A 1 -29.25 -1.00 -10.61
CA PHE A 1 -28.90 -1.14 -12.03
C PHE A 1 -27.90 -2.27 -12.15
N ASP A 2 -28.32 -3.39 -12.74
CA ASP A 2 -27.41 -4.50 -13.07
C ASP A 2 -26.86 -4.27 -14.46
N PHE A 3 -25.55 -4.04 -14.57
CA PHE A 3 -24.89 -3.93 -15.86
C PHE A 3 -24.50 -5.33 -16.36
N ILE A 4 -25.14 -5.78 -17.44
CA ILE A 4 -24.87 -7.09 -18.07
C ILE A 4 -23.81 -7.00 -19.17
N ASP A 5 -23.20 -5.84 -19.40
CA ASP A 5 -22.27 -5.62 -20.51
C ASP A 5 -20.81 -5.81 -20.08
N ASN A 6 -20.05 -6.60 -20.85
CA ASN A 6 -18.61 -6.86 -20.64
C ASN A 6 -17.69 -5.73 -21.15
N LYS A 7 -18.25 -4.57 -21.48
CA LYS A 7 -17.45 -3.42 -21.91
C LYS A 7 -16.76 -2.77 -20.73
N GLU A 8 -15.51 -2.41 -20.91
CA GLU A 8 -14.70 -1.69 -19.92
C GLU A 8 -15.26 -0.28 -19.64
N ILE A 9 -15.90 0.33 -20.63
CA ILE A 9 -16.49 1.67 -20.56
C ILE A 9 -17.93 1.60 -21.01
N ILE A 10 -18.86 2.00 -20.15
CA ILE A 10 -20.28 2.11 -20.44
C ILE A 10 -20.64 3.60 -20.48
N SER A 11 -21.12 4.07 -21.61
CA SER A 11 -21.62 5.44 -21.77
C SER A 11 -23.13 5.43 -21.99
N GLY A 12 -23.82 6.38 -21.38
CA GLY A 12 -25.27 6.50 -21.49
C GLY A 12 -25.75 7.94 -21.34
N ASP A 13 -27.07 8.10 -21.49
CA ASP A 13 -27.72 9.37 -21.18
C ASP A 13 -29.00 9.16 -20.36
N ILE A 14 -29.24 10.09 -19.44
CA ILE A 14 -30.48 10.21 -18.69
C ILE A 14 -31.25 11.38 -19.29
N ARG A 15 -32.55 11.19 -19.57
CA ARG A 15 -33.44 12.25 -20.11
C ARG A 15 -34.58 12.49 -19.16
N SER A 16 -34.84 13.76 -18.87
CA SER A 16 -36.08 14.22 -18.23
C SER A 16 -37.03 14.80 -19.32
N GLN A 17 -38.31 14.90 -18.97
CA GLN A 17 -39.33 15.48 -19.89
C GLN A 17 -39.91 16.72 -19.23
N ASP A 18 -39.08 17.74 -19.01
CA ASP A 18 -39.56 19.00 -18.48
C ASP A 18 -39.90 19.98 -19.60
N VAL A 19 -41.01 20.72 -19.40
CA VAL A 19 -41.53 21.74 -20.31
C VAL A 19 -41.72 23.01 -19.48
N PRO A 20 -41.31 24.19 -19.98
CA PRO A 20 -40.93 24.55 -21.35
C PRO A 20 -39.40 24.54 -21.62
N ILE A 21 -38.54 24.29 -20.62
CA ILE A 21 -37.10 24.34 -20.78
C ILE A 21 -36.60 22.94 -21.13
N THR A 22 -35.96 22.77 -22.28
CA THR A 22 -35.56 21.44 -22.79
C THR A 22 -34.06 21.28 -22.98
N PHE A 23 -33.25 22.31 -22.84
CA PHE A 23 -31.81 22.26 -23.15
C PHE A 23 -31.00 21.50 -22.08
N ASP A 24 -31.51 21.38 -20.87
CA ASP A 24 -30.89 20.69 -19.72
C ASP A 24 -31.53 19.31 -19.45
N ASN A 25 -32.46 18.89 -20.30
CA ASN A 25 -33.19 17.62 -20.15
C ASN A 25 -32.37 16.38 -20.49
N LYS A 26 -31.07 16.51 -20.73
CA LYS A 26 -30.19 15.40 -21.07
C LYS A 26 -28.88 15.46 -20.35
N LEU A 27 -28.65 14.47 -19.50
CA LEU A 27 -27.37 14.27 -18.79
C LEU A 27 -26.63 13.07 -19.42
N PHE A 28 -25.43 13.31 -19.92
CA PHE A 28 -24.54 12.25 -20.36
C PHE A 28 -23.70 11.74 -19.20
N PHE A 29 -23.50 10.43 -19.11
CA PHE A 29 -22.63 9.83 -18.13
C PHE A 29 -21.76 8.74 -18.76
N THR A 30 -20.63 8.50 -18.13
CA THR A 30 -19.71 7.40 -18.46
C THR A 30 -19.34 6.70 -17.18
N VAL A 31 -19.46 5.37 -17.17
CA VAL A 31 -19.04 4.50 -16.05
C VAL A 31 -17.92 3.61 -16.54
N ASN A 32 -16.78 3.68 -15.89
CA ASN A 32 -15.68 2.77 -16.13
C ASN A 32 -15.81 1.58 -15.18
N LYS A 33 -15.63 0.38 -15.70
CA LYS A 33 -15.45 -0.81 -14.86
C LYS A 33 -14.09 -0.69 -14.21
N LEU A 34 -14.04 -0.63 -12.88
CA LEU A 34 -12.80 -0.67 -12.16
C LEU A 34 -12.22 -2.07 -12.22
N ASP A 35 -11.01 -2.20 -12.74
CA ASP A 35 -10.25 -3.43 -12.61
C ASP A 35 -9.90 -3.68 -11.15
N LYS A 36 -9.85 -4.96 -10.77
CA LYS A 36 -9.45 -5.32 -9.43
C LYS A 36 -7.98 -4.95 -9.21
N VAL A 37 -7.68 -4.48 -8.03
CA VAL A 37 -6.31 -4.18 -7.61
C VAL A 37 -5.59 -5.50 -7.30
N ASN A 38 -4.53 -5.80 -8.05
CA ASN A 38 -3.70 -6.98 -7.83
C ASN A 38 -2.73 -6.72 -6.68
N VAL A 39 -2.91 -7.45 -5.59
CA VAL A 39 -2.07 -7.34 -4.39
C VAL A 39 -1.36 -8.65 -4.16
N SER A 40 -0.05 -8.60 -4.02
CA SER A 40 0.76 -9.76 -3.68
C SER A 40 1.54 -9.55 -2.40
N ILE A 41 1.56 -10.56 -1.56
CA ILE A 41 2.43 -10.58 -0.39
C ILE A 41 3.46 -11.68 -0.53
N ILE A 42 4.71 -11.36 -0.21
CA ILE A 42 5.82 -12.28 -0.17
C ILE A 42 6.21 -12.50 1.29
N ASN A 43 6.16 -13.75 1.73
CA ASN A 43 6.48 -14.17 3.09
C ASN A 43 7.63 -15.18 3.08
N THR A 44 8.32 -15.30 4.20
CA THR A 44 9.10 -16.52 4.50
C THR A 44 8.17 -17.63 4.96
N VAL A 45 8.63 -18.89 4.85
CA VAL A 45 7.88 -20.08 5.25
C VAL A 45 7.36 -19.96 6.70
N ASN A 46 6.10 -20.34 6.94
CA ASN A 46 5.45 -20.39 8.26
C ASN A 46 5.21 -19.05 8.99
N LYS A 47 5.31 -17.91 8.33
CA LYS A 47 4.94 -16.62 8.95
C LYS A 47 3.44 -16.38 8.92
N LYS A 48 2.89 -15.88 10.05
CA LYS A 48 1.50 -15.41 10.11
C LYS A 48 1.35 -14.20 9.19
N ASN A 49 0.33 -14.24 8.34
CA ASN A 49 0.02 -13.16 7.42
C ASN A 49 -1.23 -12.40 7.88
N SER A 50 -1.02 -11.30 8.59
CA SER A 50 -2.12 -10.42 9.04
C SER A 50 -2.80 -9.69 7.88
N PHE A 51 -2.11 -9.48 6.75
CA PHE A 51 -2.66 -8.81 5.58
C PHE A 51 -3.72 -9.62 4.85
N ARG A 52 -3.72 -10.97 5.03
CA ARG A 52 -4.74 -11.84 4.44
C ARG A 52 -6.15 -11.37 4.77
N ASN A 53 -6.40 -11.00 6.03
CA ASN A 53 -7.72 -10.59 6.48
C ASN A 53 -8.15 -9.23 5.91
N LEU A 54 -7.20 -8.37 5.54
CA LEU A 54 -7.50 -7.09 4.92
C LEU A 54 -8.00 -7.27 3.47
N PHE A 55 -7.33 -8.10 2.69
CA PHE A 55 -7.57 -8.18 1.24
C PHE A 55 -8.50 -9.32 0.82
N LYS A 56 -8.57 -10.43 1.58
CA LYS A 56 -9.44 -11.57 1.22
C LYS A 56 -10.92 -11.34 1.49
N ASN A 57 -11.26 -10.40 2.37
CA ASN A 57 -12.66 -10.13 2.70
C ASN A 57 -13.37 -9.31 1.62
N ASP A 58 -12.63 -8.58 0.79
CA ASP A 58 -13.19 -7.80 -0.30
C ASP A 58 -12.65 -8.29 -1.66
N THR A 59 -13.18 -9.40 -2.10
CA THR A 59 -12.84 -9.99 -3.40
C THR A 59 -13.44 -9.24 -4.58
N SER A 60 -14.29 -8.26 -4.34
CA SER A 60 -14.84 -7.39 -5.40
C SER A 60 -13.79 -6.37 -5.86
N MET A 61 -12.97 -5.86 -4.94
CA MET A 61 -11.97 -4.84 -5.21
C MET A 61 -10.56 -5.40 -5.39
N PHE A 62 -10.22 -6.53 -4.72
CA PHE A 62 -8.86 -7.04 -4.68
C PHE A 62 -8.73 -8.44 -5.27
N LEU A 63 -7.62 -8.67 -5.99
CA LEU A 63 -7.06 -9.99 -6.29
C LEU A 63 -5.82 -10.18 -5.43
N PHE A 64 -5.96 -10.97 -4.36
CA PHE A 64 -4.90 -11.15 -3.37
C PHE A 64 -4.19 -12.48 -3.54
N ASN A 65 -2.87 -12.45 -3.73
CA ASN A 65 -1.99 -13.59 -3.89
C ASN A 65 -0.94 -13.66 -2.79
N GLU A 66 -0.64 -14.85 -2.32
CA GLU A 66 0.39 -15.11 -1.33
C GLU A 66 1.49 -15.97 -1.92
N TYR A 67 2.72 -15.51 -1.81
CA TYR A 67 3.91 -16.21 -2.29
C TYR A 67 4.87 -16.52 -1.15
N GLU A 68 5.46 -17.69 -1.20
CA GLU A 68 6.64 -18.01 -0.40
C GLU A 68 7.88 -17.56 -1.18
N LEU A 69 8.82 -16.91 -0.51
CA LEU A 69 10.02 -16.33 -1.11
C LEU A 69 10.79 -17.31 -1.99
N GLU A 70 10.85 -18.59 -1.57
CA GLU A 70 11.62 -19.63 -2.24
C GLU A 70 10.93 -20.23 -3.48
N LYS A 71 9.62 -19.99 -3.63
CA LYS A 71 8.80 -20.63 -4.69
C LYS A 71 8.18 -19.64 -5.67
N ILE A 72 8.56 -18.36 -5.56
CA ILE A 72 7.93 -17.31 -6.32
C ILE A 72 8.37 -17.29 -7.78
N ASP A 73 7.42 -17.19 -8.70
CA ASP A 73 7.69 -16.81 -10.09
C ASP A 73 7.77 -15.28 -10.18
N TYR A 74 8.95 -14.76 -10.47
CA TYR A 74 9.19 -13.31 -10.54
C TYR A 74 8.40 -12.62 -11.65
N ASN A 75 8.02 -13.33 -12.73
CA ASN A 75 7.21 -12.74 -13.78
C ASN A 75 5.80 -12.37 -13.30
N SER A 76 5.26 -13.16 -12.37
CA SER A 76 3.95 -12.89 -11.78
C SER A 76 3.90 -11.60 -10.95
N LEU A 77 5.04 -11.08 -10.55
CA LEU A 77 5.14 -9.83 -9.79
C LEU A 77 4.96 -8.59 -10.66
N LEU A 78 5.32 -8.64 -11.93
CA LEU A 78 5.31 -7.48 -12.82
C LEU A 78 3.89 -7.01 -13.19
N ILE A 79 2.89 -7.87 -12.99
CA ILE A 79 1.46 -7.56 -13.24
C ILE A 79 0.71 -7.12 -11.99
N GLN A 80 1.39 -6.97 -10.87
CA GLN A 80 0.77 -6.53 -9.61
C GLN A 80 0.61 -4.99 -9.59
N ASN A 81 -0.28 -4.50 -8.73
CA ASN A 81 -0.38 -3.08 -8.39
C ASN A 81 0.38 -2.79 -7.08
N LEU A 82 0.29 -3.71 -6.12
CA LEU A 82 0.97 -3.63 -4.83
C LEU A 82 1.69 -4.93 -4.51
N ILE A 83 2.97 -4.83 -4.17
CA ILE A 83 3.74 -5.93 -3.59
C ILE A 83 4.06 -5.60 -2.14
N ILE A 84 3.83 -6.55 -1.23
CA ILE A 84 4.14 -6.44 0.18
C ILE A 84 5.28 -7.41 0.51
N LEU A 85 6.43 -6.88 0.93
CA LEU A 85 7.52 -7.66 1.51
C LEU A 85 7.29 -7.76 3.01
N ASN A 86 6.83 -8.92 3.48
CA ASN A 86 6.45 -9.10 4.88
C ASN A 86 7.55 -9.77 5.69
N GLU A 87 8.29 -8.99 6.44
CA GLU A 87 9.37 -9.43 7.33
C GLU A 87 10.44 -10.30 6.63
N ILE A 88 10.80 -9.94 5.41
CA ILE A 88 11.87 -10.61 4.66
C ILE A 88 13.19 -9.91 4.95
N GLU A 89 14.16 -10.63 5.50
CA GLU A 89 15.47 -10.09 5.86
C GLU A 89 16.44 -10.10 4.67
N LYS A 90 16.44 -11.20 3.91
CA LYS A 90 17.32 -11.38 2.74
C LYS A 90 16.51 -11.49 1.47
N ILE A 91 16.89 -10.68 0.50
CA ILE A 91 16.23 -10.66 -0.81
C ILE A 91 17.20 -11.21 -1.87
N PRO A 92 16.83 -12.31 -2.58
CA PRO A 92 17.61 -12.80 -3.71
C PRO A 92 17.80 -11.72 -4.77
N SER A 93 18.97 -11.70 -5.42
CA SER A 93 19.29 -10.69 -6.46
C SER A 93 18.28 -10.68 -7.62
N GLY A 94 17.75 -11.84 -7.99
CA GLY A 94 16.70 -11.95 -9.01
C GLY A 94 15.40 -11.24 -8.57
N LEU A 95 14.99 -11.41 -7.31
CA LEU A 95 13.83 -10.71 -6.79
C LEU A 95 14.08 -9.21 -6.73
N LEU A 96 15.24 -8.76 -6.25
CA LEU A 96 15.60 -7.34 -6.20
C LEU A 96 15.50 -6.69 -7.59
N SER A 97 16.08 -7.32 -8.62
CA SER A 97 16.01 -6.79 -9.98
C SER A 97 14.57 -6.71 -10.52
N THR A 98 13.72 -7.65 -10.14
CA THR A 98 12.30 -7.64 -10.50
C THR A 98 11.54 -6.55 -9.79
N LEU A 99 11.80 -6.33 -8.50
CA LEU A 99 11.19 -5.25 -7.72
C LEU A 99 11.55 -3.86 -8.27
N LEU A 100 12.81 -3.66 -8.69
CA LEU A 100 13.23 -2.40 -9.32
C LEU A 100 12.48 -2.17 -10.63
N LYS A 101 12.35 -3.18 -11.49
CA LYS A 101 11.55 -3.07 -12.72
C LYS A 101 10.06 -2.82 -12.43
N PHE A 102 9.52 -3.47 -11.41
CA PHE A 102 8.14 -3.28 -10.98
C PHE A 102 7.88 -1.83 -10.55
N LEU A 103 8.79 -1.25 -9.76
CA LEU A 103 8.71 0.16 -9.34
C LEU A 103 8.90 1.12 -10.52
N ASP A 104 9.83 0.83 -11.44
CA ASP A 104 10.04 1.64 -12.65
C ASP A 104 8.79 1.64 -13.57
N ASN A 105 7.97 0.59 -13.52
CA ASN A 105 6.69 0.48 -14.23
C ASN A 105 5.50 1.10 -13.46
N GLY A 106 5.74 1.79 -12.35
CA GLY A 106 4.70 2.47 -11.56
C GLY A 106 4.03 1.60 -10.50
N GLY A 107 4.56 0.42 -10.21
CA GLY A 107 4.07 -0.44 -9.12
C GLY A 107 4.35 0.15 -7.73
N SER A 108 3.57 -0.26 -6.74
CA SER A 108 3.72 0.16 -5.34
C SER A 108 4.32 -0.95 -4.48
N LEU A 109 5.30 -0.61 -3.63
CA LEU A 109 5.99 -1.55 -2.76
C LEU A 109 5.81 -1.15 -1.29
N LEU A 110 5.26 -2.07 -0.48
CA LEU A 110 5.21 -1.94 0.98
C LEU A 110 6.27 -2.86 1.60
N ILE A 111 7.15 -2.30 2.42
CA ILE A 111 8.18 -3.06 3.13
C ILE A 111 7.83 -3.05 4.62
N VAL A 112 7.60 -4.24 5.18
CA VAL A 112 7.46 -4.46 6.61
C VAL A 112 8.76 -5.10 7.10
N PRO A 113 9.60 -4.38 7.85
CA PRO A 113 10.85 -4.94 8.38
C PRO A 113 10.59 -6.10 9.33
N PRO A 114 11.49 -7.09 9.42
CA PRO A 114 11.41 -8.15 10.42
C PRO A 114 11.32 -7.58 11.83
N TYR A 115 10.47 -8.18 12.69
CA TYR A 115 10.40 -7.77 14.09
C TYR A 115 11.74 -7.94 14.80
N ASP A 116 12.44 -9.06 14.54
CA ASP A 116 13.79 -9.33 15.02
C ASP A 116 14.73 -9.36 13.81
N LEU A 117 15.19 -8.18 13.40
CA LEU A 117 16.15 -8.02 12.32
C LEU A 117 17.55 -8.41 12.84
N VAL A 118 18.09 -9.51 12.36
CA VAL A 118 19.37 -10.08 12.77
C VAL A 118 20.51 -9.47 11.96
N ASP A 119 20.36 -9.40 10.64
CA ASP A 119 21.38 -8.84 9.75
C ASP A 119 20.98 -7.46 9.23
N LEU A 120 21.23 -6.44 10.04
CA LEU A 120 20.94 -5.05 9.70
C LEU A 120 21.65 -4.60 8.42
N LYS A 121 22.88 -5.11 8.18
CA LYS A 121 23.65 -4.73 7.00
C LYS A 121 23.01 -5.26 5.73
N GLU A 122 22.61 -6.52 5.74
CA GLU A 122 21.96 -7.15 4.61
C GLU A 122 20.61 -6.49 4.28
N PHE A 123 19.80 -6.21 5.31
CA PHE A 123 18.54 -5.51 5.12
C PHE A 123 18.75 -4.09 4.58
N ASN A 124 19.76 -3.36 5.09
CA ASN A 124 20.10 -2.04 4.58
C ASN A 124 20.63 -2.05 3.14
N ASN A 125 21.20 -3.15 2.66
CA ASN A 125 21.55 -3.29 1.24
C ASN A 125 20.29 -3.23 0.36
N LEU A 126 19.18 -3.86 0.77
CA LEU A 126 17.90 -3.72 0.07
C LEU A 126 17.45 -2.25 0.03
N LEU A 127 17.40 -1.59 1.19
CA LEU A 127 16.92 -0.20 1.29
C LEU A 127 17.79 0.76 0.46
N ASN A 128 19.09 0.55 0.44
CA ASN A 128 20.03 1.32 -0.37
C ASN A 128 19.80 1.11 -1.89
N ASN A 129 19.55 -0.13 -2.32
CA ASN A 129 19.25 -0.42 -3.72
C ASN A 129 17.91 0.20 -4.18
N LEU A 130 16.94 0.33 -3.26
CA LEU A 130 15.68 1.03 -3.49
C LEU A 130 15.82 2.56 -3.39
N ASN A 131 17.02 3.05 -3.06
CA ASN A 131 17.31 4.47 -2.87
C ASN A 131 16.40 5.14 -1.83
N ILE A 132 16.22 4.47 -0.68
CA ILE A 132 15.46 4.96 0.47
C ILE A 132 16.33 4.98 1.74
N ASN A 133 15.83 5.58 2.82
CA ASN A 133 16.56 5.70 4.07
C ASN A 133 16.86 4.34 4.72
N TYR A 134 18.10 4.16 5.19
CA TYR A 134 18.52 2.94 5.88
C TYR A 134 18.13 2.97 7.36
N ILE A 135 18.01 1.80 7.96
CA ILE A 135 17.79 1.62 9.41
C ILE A 135 19.12 1.79 10.14
N LYS A 136 19.15 2.64 11.18
CA LYS A 136 20.29 2.86 12.04
C LYS A 136 20.36 1.83 13.17
N LYS A 137 19.24 1.65 13.87
CA LYS A 137 19.10 0.71 14.99
C LYS A 137 17.65 0.36 15.28
N SER A 138 17.46 -0.71 16.01
CA SER A 138 16.20 -1.08 16.63
C SER A 138 16.05 -0.40 17.99
N ILE A 139 14.84 0.06 18.31
CA ILE A 139 14.50 0.66 19.61
C ILE A 139 13.34 -0.15 20.19
N THR A 140 13.58 -0.74 21.37
CA THR A 140 12.55 -1.44 22.13
C THR A 140 11.97 -0.48 23.16
N ASN A 141 10.77 -0.01 22.91
CA ASN A 141 10.06 0.92 23.76
C ASN A 141 8.56 0.81 23.50
N ASN A 142 7.74 0.80 24.54
CA ASN A 142 6.28 0.71 24.40
C ASN A 142 5.70 2.10 24.12
N LEU A 143 5.53 2.41 22.85
CA LEU A 143 5.02 3.71 22.40
C LEU A 143 3.65 3.56 21.75
N LYS A 144 2.75 4.44 22.11
CA LYS A 144 1.44 4.55 21.44
C LYS A 144 1.64 5.09 20.02
N ILE A 145 0.91 4.56 19.06
CA ILE A 145 0.72 5.24 17.78
C ILE A 145 -0.09 6.49 18.09
N ASN A 146 0.40 7.66 17.69
CA ASN A 146 -0.16 8.90 18.22
C ASN A 146 -0.94 9.70 17.20
N ASN A 147 -0.54 9.65 15.92
CA ASN A 147 -1.11 10.55 14.94
C ASN A 147 -1.09 9.97 13.53
N PHE A 148 -2.21 10.15 12.82
CA PHE A 148 -2.28 10.12 11.37
C PHE A 148 -2.00 11.52 10.84
N ILE A 149 -1.15 11.64 9.84
CA ILE A 149 -0.92 12.92 9.15
C ILE A 149 -2.04 13.08 8.11
N LEU A 150 -3.17 13.62 8.55
CA LEU A 150 -4.42 13.66 7.77
C LEU A 150 -4.33 14.51 6.50
N GLU A 151 -3.36 15.43 6.46
CA GLU A 151 -3.06 16.24 5.29
C GLU A 151 -2.46 15.42 4.14
N ASN A 152 -2.08 14.17 4.41
CA ASN A 152 -1.58 13.27 3.37
C ASN A 152 -2.74 12.74 2.52
N ASP A 153 -2.61 12.82 1.20
CA ASP A 153 -3.62 12.41 0.22
C ASP A 153 -4.08 10.95 0.39
N ILE A 154 -3.26 10.09 1.01
CA ILE A 154 -3.64 8.69 1.30
C ILE A 154 -4.88 8.58 2.20
N TYR A 155 -5.17 9.63 2.99
CA TYR A 155 -6.34 9.67 3.88
C TYR A 155 -7.52 10.44 3.29
N ALA A 156 -7.42 10.93 2.06
CA ALA A 156 -8.50 11.68 1.43
C ALA A 156 -9.78 10.83 1.40
N ASN A 157 -10.83 11.35 2.06
CA ASN A 157 -12.13 10.69 2.20
C ASN A 157 -12.14 9.34 2.97
N VAL A 158 -11.08 9.00 3.71
CA VAL A 158 -11.02 7.76 4.51
C VAL A 158 -11.65 7.94 5.88
N PHE A 159 -11.42 9.07 6.53
CA PHE A 159 -11.88 9.35 7.89
C PHE A 159 -12.77 10.59 7.93
N THR A 160 -13.82 10.52 8.74
CA THR A 160 -14.55 11.71 9.22
C THR A 160 -13.96 12.18 10.55
N ASN A 161 -14.27 13.40 10.97
CA ASN A 161 -13.84 13.92 12.29
C ASN A 161 -14.37 13.04 13.43
N ASP A 162 -15.60 12.52 13.30
CA ASP A 162 -16.23 11.66 14.30
C ASP A 162 -15.52 10.29 14.40
N ASP A 163 -14.95 9.79 13.29
CA ASP A 163 -14.19 8.55 13.30
C ASP A 163 -12.88 8.71 14.07
N LEU A 164 -12.21 9.83 13.91
CA LEU A 164 -10.91 10.11 14.56
C LEU A 164 -11.03 10.17 16.08
N GLU A 165 -12.14 10.69 16.61
CA GLU A 165 -12.39 10.76 18.05
C GLU A 165 -12.59 9.37 18.68
N LYS A 166 -12.99 8.37 17.87
CA LYS A 166 -13.28 7.00 18.32
C LYS A 166 -12.13 6.02 18.12
N ILE A 167 -11.06 6.43 17.45
CA ILE A 167 -9.93 5.54 17.18
C ILE A 167 -9.11 5.29 18.44
N GLU A 168 -9.07 4.04 18.89
CA GLU A 168 -8.11 3.58 19.87
C GLU A 168 -6.79 3.21 19.20
N PHE A 169 -5.80 4.06 19.31
CA PHE A 169 -4.49 3.80 18.74
C PHE A 169 -3.76 2.67 19.48
N PRO A 170 -3.25 1.66 18.77
CA PRO A 170 -2.49 0.58 19.38
C PRO A 170 -1.11 1.05 19.84
N PHE A 171 -0.44 0.16 20.60
CA PHE A 171 0.94 0.36 21.03
C PHE A 171 1.91 -0.44 20.16
N SER A 172 3.04 0.17 19.84
CA SER A 172 4.18 -0.53 19.27
C SER A 172 5.22 -0.79 20.36
N LYS A 173 5.64 -2.05 20.50
CA LYS A 173 6.69 -2.44 21.47
C LYS A 173 8.08 -2.26 20.91
N LYS A 174 8.22 -2.09 19.61
CA LYS A 174 9.49 -1.99 18.91
C LYS A 174 9.32 -1.18 17.64
N HIS A 175 10.30 -0.33 17.35
CA HIS A 175 10.37 0.39 16.08
C HIS A 175 11.82 0.55 15.64
N TYR A 176 12.03 1.06 14.44
CA TYR A 176 13.35 1.29 13.88
C TYR A 176 13.63 2.77 13.72
N GLU A 177 14.78 3.22 14.23
CA GLU A 177 15.31 4.53 13.89
C GLU A 177 15.89 4.48 12.48
N ILE A 178 15.42 5.36 11.62
CA ILE A 178 15.90 5.48 10.23
C ILE A 178 16.84 6.67 10.05
N SER A 179 17.66 6.64 9.00
CA SER A 179 18.39 7.82 8.55
C SER A 179 17.39 8.86 8.00
N LYS A 180 17.83 10.13 7.90
CA LYS A 180 17.02 11.23 7.34
C LYS A 180 17.75 11.90 6.18
N LYS A 181 18.40 11.08 5.34
CA LYS A 181 19.18 11.57 4.20
C LYS A 181 18.33 11.80 2.95
N ILE A 182 17.29 11.00 2.80
CA ILE A 182 16.40 11.02 1.64
C ILE A 182 15.05 11.55 2.12
N PRO A 183 14.46 12.54 1.45
CA PRO A 183 13.13 13.07 1.81
C PRO A 183 12.05 11.97 1.76
N TYR A 184 11.12 12.02 2.69
CA TYR A 184 9.98 11.11 2.78
C TYR A 184 8.76 11.84 3.34
N TYR A 185 7.59 11.28 3.11
CA TYR A 185 6.33 11.73 3.70
C TYR A 185 5.98 10.87 4.91
N GLU A 186 5.76 11.49 6.06
CA GLU A 186 5.25 10.80 7.23
C GLU A 186 3.75 10.53 7.07
N ILE A 187 3.34 9.29 7.33
CA ILE A 187 1.94 8.86 7.24
C ILE A 187 1.38 8.64 8.64
N ILE A 188 2.14 7.92 9.48
CA ILE A 188 1.79 7.62 10.87
C ILE A 188 3.03 7.83 11.73
N ASN A 189 2.86 8.49 12.89
CA ASN A 189 3.91 8.73 13.85
C ASN A 189 3.62 8.06 15.21
N LEU A 190 4.69 7.74 15.92
CA LEU A 190 4.66 7.33 17.32
C LEU A 190 4.57 8.54 18.25
N ALA A 191 4.24 8.31 19.52
CA ALA A 191 4.09 9.37 20.53
C ALA A 191 5.36 10.21 20.75
N ASN A 192 6.53 9.67 20.48
CA ASN A 192 7.81 10.37 20.51
C ASN A 192 8.16 11.10 19.21
N LYS A 193 7.25 11.16 18.25
CA LYS A 193 7.40 11.72 16.89
C LYS A 193 8.36 10.93 15.98
N ASP A 194 8.77 9.74 16.36
CA ASP A 194 9.45 8.86 15.41
C ASP A 194 8.44 8.35 14.37
N PRO A 195 8.83 8.23 13.12
CA PRO A 195 7.94 7.74 12.08
C PRO A 195 7.64 6.25 12.28
N PHE A 196 6.37 5.88 12.16
CA PHE A 196 5.92 4.48 12.17
C PHE A 196 5.62 3.97 10.77
N LEU A 197 4.97 4.78 9.94
CA LEU A 197 4.74 4.53 8.53
C LEU A 197 5.15 5.75 7.72
N ILE A 198 5.94 5.52 6.69
CA ILE A 198 6.44 6.58 5.79
C ILE A 198 6.24 6.18 4.33
N ASN A 199 6.16 7.17 3.47
CA ASN A 199 6.05 6.99 2.03
C ASN A 199 7.20 7.71 1.31
N TYR A 200 7.72 7.07 0.26
CA TYR A 200 8.66 7.64 -0.68
C TYR A 200 8.02 7.72 -2.06
N ASN A 201 8.00 8.91 -2.66
CA ASN A 201 7.67 9.04 -4.06
C ASN A 201 8.95 8.85 -4.88
N LEU A 202 9.14 7.64 -5.43
CA LEU A 202 10.29 7.28 -6.26
C LEU A 202 10.05 7.64 -7.74
N ILE A 203 9.28 8.69 -8.02
CA ILE A 203 9.07 9.17 -9.39
C ILE A 203 10.41 9.64 -9.94
N LYS A 204 10.84 9.02 -11.04
CA LYS A 204 11.98 9.46 -11.84
C LYS A 204 11.55 10.51 -12.85
#